data_3768b6529ffd00d1e3136c29811393e2
#
_entry.id   3768b6529ffd00d1e3136c29811393e2
#
_cell.length_a   1.000
_cell.length_b   1.000
_cell.length_c   1.000
_cell.angle_alpha   90.00
_cell.angle_beta   90.00
_cell.angle_gamma   90.00
#
_symmetry.space_group_name_H-M   'P 1'
#
loop_
_entity.id
_entity.type
_entity.pdbx_description
1 polymer ?
#
loop_
_entity_poly.entity_id
_entity_poly.type
_entity_poly.pdbx_seq_one_letter_code
_entity_poly.pdbx_strand_id
1 'polypeptide(L)'
;PHQELVGDANISPDEQLAVEMEALAPWKMMLPDPETGEDRLAKELLPKILITDPVVQVIKELAEAEDSAAHMANPDHTPLAAGWIADRVLKVIRQSPSAGQTVAYRLIVEGN
;
A
#
# COMPACT_ATOMS: atom_id res chain seq x y z
N PRO A 1 -5.54 14.63 -8.63
CA PRO A 1 -4.58 13.90 -7.81
C PRO A 1 -4.28 12.53 -8.38
N HIS A 2 -3.05 12.10 -8.20
CA HIS A 2 -2.58 10.78 -8.61
C HIS A 2 -2.50 9.88 -7.38
N GLN A 3 -2.93 8.62 -7.50
CA GLN A 3 -2.92 7.67 -6.39
C GLN A 3 -2.29 6.36 -6.84
N GLU A 4 -1.42 5.81 -6.00
CA GLU A 4 -0.73 4.56 -6.31
C GLU A 4 -0.41 3.79 -5.02
N LEU A 5 -0.22 2.49 -5.14
CA LEU A 5 0.23 1.67 -4.01
C LEU A 5 1.70 1.93 -3.72
N VAL A 6 2.06 1.87 -2.46
CA VAL A 6 3.47 1.81 -2.04
C VAL A 6 3.93 0.36 -2.25
N GLY A 7 4.84 0.18 -3.20
CA GLY A 7 5.32 -1.14 -3.59
C GLY A 7 4.42 -1.83 -4.61
N ASP A 8 4.95 -2.89 -5.21
CA ASP A 8 4.22 -3.68 -6.21
C ASP A 8 3.18 -4.59 -5.56
N ALA A 9 2.15 -4.95 -6.32
CA ALA A 9 1.07 -5.80 -5.82
C ALA A 9 1.58 -7.19 -5.41
N ASN A 10 2.52 -7.75 -6.17
CA ASN A 10 3.03 -9.12 -5.97
C ASN A 10 4.36 -9.17 -5.21
N ILE A 11 4.61 -8.19 -4.38
CA ILE A 11 5.82 -8.08 -3.57
C ILE A 11 5.74 -9.02 -2.35
N SER A 12 6.88 -9.55 -1.88
CA SER A 12 6.90 -10.37 -0.67
C SER A 12 6.63 -9.51 0.57
N PRO A 13 6.16 -10.12 1.69
CA PRO A 13 5.91 -9.34 2.92
C PRO A 13 7.14 -8.59 3.43
N ASP A 14 8.32 -9.18 3.31
CA ASP A 14 9.56 -8.52 3.76
C ASP A 14 9.89 -7.31 2.87
N GLU A 15 9.75 -7.45 1.57
CA GLU A 15 9.98 -6.36 0.63
C GLU A 15 8.93 -5.26 0.80
N GLN A 16 7.67 -5.65 1.04
CA GLN A 16 6.61 -4.69 1.30
C GLN A 16 6.93 -3.85 2.53
N LEU A 17 7.35 -4.48 3.62
CA LEU A 17 7.73 -3.77 4.84
C LEU A 17 8.88 -2.81 4.57
N ALA A 18 9.89 -3.24 3.82
CA ALA A 18 11.04 -2.41 3.50
C ALA A 18 10.66 -1.15 2.71
N VAL A 19 9.84 -1.30 1.67
CA VAL A 19 9.43 -0.13 0.87
C VAL A 19 8.51 0.79 1.65
N GLU A 20 7.65 0.25 2.50
CA GLU A 20 6.77 1.05 3.34
C GLU A 20 7.55 1.83 4.39
N MET A 21 8.54 1.21 5.00
CA MET A 21 9.41 1.88 5.98
C MET A 21 10.19 3.03 5.32
N GLU A 22 10.72 2.81 4.12
CA GLU A 22 11.42 3.85 3.38
C GLU A 22 10.49 5.02 3.03
N ALA A 23 9.29 4.71 2.55
CA ALA A 23 8.32 5.74 2.16
C ALA A 23 7.85 6.56 3.36
N LEU A 24 7.65 5.93 4.50
CA LEU A 24 7.08 6.56 5.69
C LEU A 24 8.13 7.09 6.67
N ALA A 25 9.41 6.89 6.40
CA ALA A 25 10.48 7.36 7.29
C ALA A 25 10.39 8.86 7.64
N PRO A 26 10.12 9.76 6.65
CA PRO A 26 10.00 11.18 6.98
C PRO A 26 8.83 11.52 7.91
N TRP A 27 7.87 10.62 8.05
CA TRP A 27 6.67 10.82 8.86
C TRP A 27 6.82 10.30 10.28
N LYS A 28 7.99 9.72 10.62
CA LYS A 28 8.31 9.22 11.97
C LYS A 28 7.28 8.22 12.49
N MET A 29 6.93 7.27 11.65
CA MET A 29 5.89 6.26 11.95
C MET A 29 6.44 5.04 12.71
N MET A 30 7.71 5.03 13.09
CA MET A 30 8.29 3.94 13.86
C MET A 30 8.00 4.12 15.35
N LEU A 31 7.33 3.15 15.94
CA LEU A 31 6.97 3.16 17.37
C LEU A 31 7.43 1.85 18.02
N PRO A 32 7.77 1.90 19.34
CA PRO A 32 8.15 0.67 20.03
C PRO A 32 6.96 -0.30 20.16
N ASP A 33 7.24 -1.57 19.92
CA ASP A 33 6.26 -2.62 20.11
C ASP A 33 6.21 -2.97 21.59
N PRO A 34 5.04 -2.89 22.25
CA PRO A 34 4.94 -3.20 23.67
C PRO A 34 5.28 -4.65 24.03
N GLU A 35 5.17 -5.57 23.08
CA GLU A 35 5.46 -6.98 23.34
C GLU A 35 6.94 -7.32 23.19
N THR A 36 7.61 -6.78 22.17
CA THR A 36 9.00 -7.12 21.87
C THR A 36 9.99 -6.04 22.27
N GLY A 37 9.54 -4.80 22.46
CA GLY A 37 10.40 -3.65 22.72
C GLY A 37 11.12 -3.12 21.50
N GLU A 38 10.99 -3.78 20.35
CA GLU A 38 11.60 -3.34 19.10
C GLU A 38 10.69 -2.37 18.37
N ASP A 39 11.29 -1.45 17.60
CA ASP A 39 10.51 -0.51 16.82
C ASP A 39 9.78 -1.21 15.67
N ARG A 40 8.53 -0.83 15.46
CA ARG A 40 7.70 -1.32 14.37
C ARG A 40 7.08 -0.16 13.61
N LEU A 41 6.70 -0.41 12.36
CA LEU A 41 6.00 0.58 11.55
C LEU A 41 4.53 0.65 11.97
N ALA A 42 4.14 1.80 12.51
CA ALA A 42 2.79 2.01 13.06
C ALA A 42 1.81 2.49 11.99
N LYS A 43 1.53 1.65 11.00
CA LYS A 43 0.64 2.00 9.88
C LYS A 43 -0.78 2.34 10.35
N GLU A 44 -1.20 1.79 11.48
CA GLU A 44 -2.53 2.06 12.06
C GLU A 44 -2.74 3.52 12.44
N LEU A 45 -1.69 4.31 12.50
CA LEU A 45 -1.80 5.75 12.76
C LEU A 45 -2.15 6.55 11.51
N LEU A 46 -2.03 5.95 10.33
CA LEU A 46 -2.40 6.61 9.08
C LEU A 46 -3.92 6.76 8.98
N PRO A 47 -4.41 7.82 8.30
CA PRO A 47 -5.82 7.87 7.93
C PRO A 47 -6.18 6.63 7.13
N LYS A 48 -7.40 6.11 7.33
CA LYS A 48 -7.86 4.88 6.67
C LYS A 48 -8.62 5.19 5.41
N ILE A 49 -8.55 4.28 4.44
CA ILE A 49 -9.39 4.29 3.26
C ILE A 49 -9.96 2.88 3.09
N LEU A 50 -11.25 2.78 2.83
CA LEU A 50 -11.90 1.47 2.71
C LEU A 50 -11.54 0.79 1.40
N ILE A 51 -11.43 -0.53 1.45
CA ILE A 51 -11.18 -1.34 0.26
C ILE A 51 -12.28 -1.15 -0.79
N THR A 52 -13.50 -0.77 -0.35
CA THR A 52 -14.63 -0.50 -1.24
C THR A 52 -14.58 0.86 -1.89
N ASP A 53 -13.64 1.72 -1.53
CA ASP A 53 -13.49 3.03 -2.17
C ASP A 53 -13.23 2.84 -3.66
N PRO A 54 -13.90 3.62 -4.55
CA PRO A 54 -13.74 3.46 -6.00
C PRO A 54 -12.29 3.52 -6.48
N VAL A 55 -11.46 4.37 -5.89
CA VAL A 55 -10.04 4.47 -6.26
C VAL A 55 -9.30 3.19 -5.93
N VAL A 56 -9.55 2.64 -4.73
CA VAL A 56 -8.94 1.37 -4.30
C VAL A 56 -9.38 0.24 -5.22
N GLN A 57 -10.66 0.21 -5.61
CA GLN A 57 -11.18 -0.80 -6.51
C GLN A 57 -10.54 -0.75 -7.89
N VAL A 58 -10.28 0.45 -8.42
CA VAL A 58 -9.60 0.60 -9.72
C VAL A 58 -8.18 0.06 -9.63
N ILE A 59 -7.44 0.41 -8.58
CA ILE A 59 -6.07 -0.07 -8.38
C ILE A 59 -6.05 -1.60 -8.27
N LYS A 60 -6.98 -2.14 -7.50
CA LYS A 60 -7.11 -3.59 -7.30
C LYS A 60 -7.40 -4.31 -8.63
N GLU A 61 -8.36 -3.82 -9.39
CA GLU A 61 -8.73 -4.43 -10.67
C GLU A 61 -7.59 -4.40 -11.68
N LEU A 62 -6.87 -3.29 -11.78
CA LEU A 62 -5.72 -3.18 -12.68
C LEU A 62 -4.61 -4.15 -12.28
N ALA A 63 -4.30 -4.25 -11.00
CA ALA A 63 -3.25 -5.15 -10.53
C ALA A 63 -3.64 -6.61 -10.75
N GLU A 64 -4.91 -6.95 -10.51
CA GLU A 64 -5.40 -8.32 -10.72
C GLU A 64 -5.44 -8.69 -12.19
N ALA A 65 -5.73 -7.74 -13.08
CA ALA A 65 -5.69 -7.98 -14.52
C ALA A 65 -4.26 -8.24 -15.01
N GLU A 66 -3.30 -7.47 -14.52
CA GLU A 66 -1.89 -7.68 -14.83
C GLU A 66 -1.40 -9.03 -14.29
N ASP A 67 -1.84 -9.40 -13.11
CA ASP A 67 -1.51 -10.68 -12.48
C ASP A 67 -2.04 -11.87 -13.30
N SER A 68 -3.30 -11.76 -13.76
CA SER A 68 -3.90 -12.79 -14.62
C SER A 68 -3.13 -12.93 -15.93
N ALA A 69 -2.75 -11.82 -16.54
CA ALA A 69 -1.97 -11.85 -17.78
C ALA A 69 -0.60 -12.49 -17.56
N ALA A 70 0.05 -12.19 -16.43
CA ALA A 70 1.32 -12.79 -16.08
C ALA A 70 1.20 -14.30 -15.88
N HIS A 71 0.10 -14.76 -15.26
CA HIS A 71 -0.15 -16.19 -15.05
C HIS A 71 -0.39 -16.90 -16.37
N MET A 72 -1.11 -16.27 -17.30
CA MET A 72 -1.34 -16.85 -18.63
C MET A 72 -0.06 -16.98 -19.42
N ALA A 73 0.85 -16.01 -19.28
CA ALA A 73 2.17 -16.04 -19.97
C ALA A 73 3.12 -17.04 -19.31
N ASN A 74 2.98 -17.27 -18.01
CA ASN A 74 3.86 -18.15 -17.23
C ASN A 74 3.02 -18.94 -16.23
N PRO A 75 2.71 -20.22 -16.49
CA PRO A 75 1.89 -21.02 -15.57
C PRO A 75 2.50 -21.21 -14.18
N ASP A 76 3.82 -21.00 -14.04
CA ASP A 76 4.50 -21.10 -12.74
C ASP A 76 4.37 -19.80 -11.92
N HIS A 77 3.79 -18.76 -12.49
CA HIS A 77 3.58 -17.50 -11.79
C HIS A 77 2.63 -17.69 -10.60
N THR A 78 3.03 -17.24 -9.42
CA THR A 78 2.20 -17.32 -8.22
C THR A 78 1.15 -16.22 -8.26
N PRO A 79 -0.15 -16.55 -8.32
CA PRO A 79 -1.20 -15.52 -8.37
C PRO A 79 -1.31 -14.76 -7.06
N LEU A 80 -1.87 -13.56 -7.14
CA LEU A 80 -2.15 -12.74 -5.96
C LEU A 80 -3.15 -13.46 -5.05
N ALA A 81 -2.89 -13.38 -3.74
CA ALA A 81 -3.79 -13.97 -2.75
C ALA A 81 -5.08 -13.16 -2.63
N ALA A 82 -6.19 -13.81 -2.25
CA ALA A 82 -7.41 -13.10 -1.93
C ALA A 82 -7.14 -12.13 -0.78
N GLY A 83 -7.67 -10.91 -0.88
CA GLY A 83 -7.47 -9.89 0.14
C GLY A 83 -6.07 -9.29 0.18
N TRP A 84 -5.29 -9.47 -0.86
CA TRP A 84 -3.89 -9.00 -0.92
C TRP A 84 -3.74 -7.50 -0.70
N ILE A 85 -4.77 -6.71 -1.05
CA ILE A 85 -4.67 -5.24 -0.97
C ILE A 85 -4.96 -4.71 0.45
N ALA A 86 -5.55 -5.53 1.32
CA ALA A 86 -5.79 -5.13 2.71
C ALA A 86 -4.45 -4.86 3.42
N ASP A 87 -4.43 -3.84 4.27
CA ASP A 87 -3.24 -3.42 5.04
C ASP A 87 -2.10 -2.88 4.18
N ARG A 88 -2.35 -2.64 2.89
CA ARG A 88 -1.40 -1.95 2.03
C ARG A 88 -1.52 -0.44 2.21
N VAL A 89 -0.45 0.27 1.88
CA VAL A 89 -0.40 1.73 2.00
C VAL A 89 -0.64 2.34 0.63
N LEU A 90 -1.54 3.33 0.58
CA LEU A 90 -1.85 4.09 -0.62
C LEU A 90 -1.17 5.45 -0.55
N LYS A 91 -0.45 5.81 -1.60
CA LYS A 91 0.20 7.12 -1.72
C LYS A 91 -0.67 8.03 -2.57
N VAL A 92 -1.04 9.18 -2.02
CA VAL A 92 -1.86 10.20 -2.71
C VAL A 92 -0.97 11.39 -3.02
N ILE A 93 -0.80 11.69 -4.30
CA ILE A 93 0.04 12.78 -4.77
C ILE A 93 -0.87 13.87 -5.32
N ARG A 94 -0.76 15.08 -4.77
CA ARG A 94 -1.56 16.24 -5.18
C ARG A 94 -0.65 17.34 -5.69
N GLN A 95 -1.06 17.99 -6.77
CA GLN A 95 -0.38 19.17 -7.30
C GLN A 95 -1.06 20.42 -6.76
N SER A 96 -0.27 21.37 -6.29
CA SER A 96 -0.79 22.65 -5.78
C SER A 96 -0.05 23.78 -6.48
N PRO A 97 -0.76 24.79 -7.02
CA PRO A 97 -0.09 25.91 -7.66
C PRO A 97 0.83 26.71 -6.72
N SER A 98 0.50 26.75 -5.43
CA SER A 98 1.27 27.54 -4.46
C SER A 98 2.33 26.72 -3.71
N ALA A 99 2.06 25.43 -3.46
CA ALA A 99 2.93 24.59 -2.64
C ALA A 99 3.69 23.53 -3.46
N GLY A 100 3.43 23.43 -4.76
CA GLY A 100 4.01 22.41 -5.61
C GLY A 100 3.33 21.07 -5.39
N GLN A 101 4.12 20.01 -5.20
CA GLN A 101 3.60 18.68 -5.00
C GLN A 101 3.48 18.34 -3.52
N THR A 102 2.33 17.83 -3.10
CA THR A 102 2.13 17.32 -1.75
C THR A 102 1.83 15.83 -1.80
N VAL A 103 2.28 15.10 -0.77
CA VAL A 103 2.11 13.66 -0.69
C VAL A 103 1.46 13.31 0.64
N ALA A 104 0.44 12.44 0.58
CA ALA A 104 -0.21 11.89 1.78
C ALA A 104 -0.28 10.38 1.65
N TYR A 105 -0.36 9.70 2.78
CA TYR A 105 -0.45 8.23 2.82
C TYR A 105 -1.70 7.81 3.56
N ARG A 106 -2.32 6.71 3.12
CA ARG A 106 -3.52 6.15 3.75
C ARG A 106 -3.37 4.64 3.86
N LEU A 107 -3.93 4.08 4.92
CA LEU A 107 -3.94 2.63 5.13
C LEU A 107 -5.24 2.06 4.56
N ILE A 108 -5.12 1.06 3.67
CA ILE A 108 -6.27 0.39 3.08
C ILE A 108 -6.80 -0.65 4.06
N VAL A 109 -8.08 -0.55 4.43
CA VAL A 109 -8.71 -1.45 5.39
C VAL A 109 -9.98 -2.07 4.79
N GLU A 110 -10.30 -3.29 5.21
CA GLU A 110 -11.47 -4.02 4.71
C GLU A 110 -12.79 -3.45 5.22
N GLY A 111 -12.77 -2.84 6.37
CA GLY A 111 -13.96 -2.26 6.95
C GLY A 111 -13.69 -1.72 8.34
N ASN A 112 -14.74 -1.32 9.01
CA ASN A 112 -14.67 -0.75 10.34
C ASN A 112 -15.02 -1.76 11.41
#